data_5335c829e79c289b3b16bc3cacae2bb0
#
_entry.id   5335c829e79c289b3b16bc3cacae2bb0
#
_cell.length_a   1.000
_cell.length_b   1.000
_cell.length_c   1.000
_cell.angle_alpha   90.00
_cell.angle_beta   90.00
_cell.angle_gamma   90.00
#
_symmetry.space_group_name_H-M   'P 1'
#
loop_
_entity.id
_entity.type
_entity.pdbx_description
1 polymer ?
#
loop_
_entity_poly.entity_id
_entity_poly.type
_entity_poly.pdbx_seq_one_letter_code
_entity_poly.pdbx_strand_id
1 'polypeptide(L)'
;MKVLSSIIENKFLKIKTLNIGASLFEVYHKSKKINLILNLGSKENYKFKNFCVGSTCGRYAGRIGNAEFFIGKKKFFLNKNDGDNTLHGGKIGFDRLVWKKINLAKNKIIY
;
A
#
# COMPACT_ATOMS: atom_id res chain seq x y z
N MET A 1 -13.74 9.54 5.35
CA MET A 1 -12.27 9.41 5.16
C MET A 1 -11.86 10.20 3.91
N LYS A 2 -10.84 11.07 4.02
CA LYS A 2 -10.32 11.88 2.89
C LYS A 2 -9.05 11.24 2.34
N VAL A 3 -9.04 10.94 1.03
CA VAL A 3 -7.83 10.46 0.35
C VAL A 3 -6.99 11.66 -0.07
N LEU A 4 -5.78 11.74 0.50
CA LEU A 4 -4.81 12.79 0.21
C LEU A 4 -3.70 12.23 -0.67
N SER A 5 -3.20 13.04 -1.57
CA SER A 5 -2.04 12.71 -2.39
C SER A 5 -0.85 13.59 -2.07
N SER A 6 0.34 13.05 -2.30
CA SER A 6 1.60 13.79 -2.26
C SER A 6 2.38 13.52 -3.54
N ILE A 7 3.13 14.51 -4.00
CA ILE A 7 3.90 14.42 -5.24
C ILE A 7 5.34 14.78 -4.93
N ILE A 8 6.26 14.00 -5.47
CA ILE A 8 7.68 14.34 -5.61
C ILE A 8 8.08 14.13 -7.06
N GLU A 9 9.01 14.93 -7.53
CA GLU A 9 9.48 14.81 -8.91
C GLU A 9 10.91 15.30 -9.11
N ASN A 10 11.54 14.79 -10.14
CA ASN A 10 12.81 15.26 -10.67
C ASN A 10 12.72 15.42 -12.20
N LYS A 11 13.86 15.60 -12.89
CA LYS A 11 13.86 15.76 -14.35
C LYS A 11 13.37 14.50 -15.12
N PHE A 12 13.39 13.33 -14.53
CA PHE A 12 13.04 12.06 -15.19
C PHE A 12 11.65 11.54 -14.81
N LEU A 13 11.31 11.59 -13.52
CA LEU A 13 10.13 10.97 -12.95
C LEU A 13 9.27 11.95 -12.17
N LYS A 14 7.95 11.72 -12.22
CA LYS A 14 6.98 12.28 -11.27
C LYS A 14 6.33 11.12 -10.54
N ILE A 15 6.38 11.13 -9.21
CA ILE A 15 5.80 10.10 -8.36
C ILE A 15 4.66 10.71 -7.55
N LYS A 16 3.49 10.09 -7.61
CA LYS A 16 2.33 10.45 -6.80
C LYS A 16 1.98 9.31 -5.87
N THR A 17 1.86 9.62 -4.60
CA THR A 17 1.47 8.67 -3.55
C THR A 17 0.15 9.07 -2.92
N LEU A 18 -0.50 8.11 -2.26
CA LEU A 18 -1.73 8.31 -1.49
C LEU A 18 -1.51 7.95 -0.04
N ASN A 19 -2.22 8.66 0.86
CA ASN A 19 -2.19 8.37 2.28
C ASN A 19 -2.91 7.06 2.65
N ILE A 20 -3.83 6.58 1.83
CA ILE A 20 -4.46 5.28 2.04
C ILE A 20 -3.53 4.18 1.54
N GLY A 21 -3.20 3.23 2.43
CA GLY A 21 -2.28 2.13 2.16
C GLY A 21 -0.85 2.58 1.85
N ALA A 22 -0.47 3.84 2.15
CA ALA A 22 0.80 4.43 1.71
C ALA A 22 1.09 4.05 0.25
N SER A 23 0.07 4.21 -0.62
CA SER A 23 0.06 3.61 -1.96
C SER A 23 0.83 4.45 -2.98
N LEU A 24 1.55 3.78 -3.87
CA LEU A 24 2.02 4.38 -5.12
C LEU A 24 0.83 4.47 -6.07
N PHE A 25 0.48 5.69 -6.48
CA PHE A 25 -0.62 5.94 -7.40
C PHE A 25 -0.14 6.17 -8.84
N GLU A 26 1.00 6.82 -8.99
CA GLU A 26 1.58 7.14 -10.30
C GLU A 26 3.11 7.11 -10.19
N VAL A 27 3.76 6.50 -11.16
CA VAL A 27 5.19 6.62 -11.44
C VAL A 27 5.31 7.01 -12.90
N TYR A 28 5.28 8.31 -13.15
CA TYR A 28 5.23 8.86 -14.51
C TYR A 28 6.63 9.13 -15.06
N HIS A 29 6.95 8.50 -16.18
CA HIS A 29 8.21 8.71 -16.91
C HIS A 29 8.05 9.89 -17.86
N LYS A 30 8.71 11.01 -17.55
CA LYS A 30 8.47 12.28 -18.25
C LYS A 30 8.82 12.26 -19.73
N SER A 31 9.98 11.72 -20.11
CA SER A 31 10.39 11.70 -21.52
C SER A 31 9.60 10.70 -22.37
N LYS A 32 9.19 9.58 -21.80
CA LYS A 32 8.37 8.57 -22.46
C LYS A 32 6.87 8.90 -22.42
N LYS A 33 6.46 9.84 -21.60
CA LYS A 33 5.05 10.25 -21.37
C LYS A 33 4.13 9.08 -21.00
N ILE A 34 4.62 8.17 -20.18
CA ILE A 34 3.87 6.99 -19.73
C ILE A 34 3.88 6.85 -18.22
N ASN A 35 2.80 6.32 -17.66
CA ASN A 35 2.76 5.82 -16.29
C ASN A 35 3.28 4.38 -16.26
N LEU A 36 4.24 4.09 -15.38
CA LEU A 36 4.92 2.79 -15.32
C LEU A 36 4.20 1.77 -14.46
N ILE A 37 3.15 2.16 -13.75
CA ILE A 37 2.42 1.29 -12.82
C ILE A 37 0.92 1.32 -13.08
N LEU A 38 0.23 0.26 -12.68
CA LEU A 38 -1.23 0.23 -12.65
C LEU A 38 -1.76 1.08 -11.51
N ASN A 39 -2.91 1.72 -11.73
CA ASN A 39 -3.69 2.37 -10.69
C ASN A 39 -5.20 2.19 -10.93
N LEU A 40 -6.02 2.62 -10.00
CA LEU A 40 -7.47 2.48 -10.06
C LEU A 40 -8.18 3.67 -10.77
N GLY A 41 -7.47 4.41 -11.63
CA GLY A 41 -7.99 5.55 -12.37
C GLY A 41 -8.14 6.81 -11.52
N SER A 42 -8.86 6.75 -10.41
CA SER A 42 -9.00 7.87 -9.49
C SER A 42 -8.54 7.51 -8.06
N LYS A 43 -8.07 8.49 -7.31
CA LYS A 43 -7.66 8.30 -5.91
C LYS A 43 -8.85 7.94 -5.00
N GLU A 44 -10.05 8.36 -5.36
CA GLU A 44 -11.28 8.07 -4.63
C GLU A 44 -11.60 6.58 -4.64
N ASN A 45 -11.26 5.87 -5.72
CA ASN A 45 -11.46 4.43 -5.87
C ASN A 45 -10.65 3.61 -4.84
N TYR A 46 -9.59 4.19 -4.29
CA TYR A 46 -8.80 3.54 -3.24
C TYR A 46 -9.52 3.40 -1.90
N LYS A 47 -10.62 4.13 -1.68
CA LYS A 47 -11.47 3.96 -0.48
C LYS A 47 -12.15 2.59 -0.42
N PHE A 48 -12.45 2.03 -1.56
CA PHE A 48 -13.28 0.82 -1.71
C PHE A 48 -12.52 -0.34 -2.36
N LYS A 49 -11.20 -0.22 -2.49
CA LYS A 49 -10.39 -1.24 -3.14
C LYS A 49 -10.42 -2.56 -2.37
N ASN A 50 -10.55 -3.64 -3.12
CA ASN A 50 -10.40 -5.00 -2.63
C ASN A 50 -9.04 -5.62 -3.01
N PHE A 51 -8.16 -4.83 -3.63
CA PHE A 51 -6.87 -5.25 -4.16
C PHE A 51 -5.75 -4.37 -3.63
N CYS A 52 -4.57 -4.94 -3.44
CA CYS A 52 -3.36 -4.23 -3.00
C CYS A 52 -2.67 -3.47 -4.15
N VAL A 53 -3.44 -2.72 -4.98
CA VAL A 53 -2.89 -1.98 -6.11
C VAL A 53 -1.99 -0.84 -5.63
N GLY A 54 -0.69 -0.98 -5.86
CA GLY A 54 0.33 -0.01 -5.45
C GLY A 54 0.49 0.19 -3.94
N SER A 55 -0.19 -0.62 -3.12
CA SER A 55 -0.23 -0.43 -1.67
C SER A 55 0.95 -1.07 -0.95
N THR A 56 1.24 -0.55 0.23
CA THR A 56 2.15 -1.19 1.17
C THR A 56 1.46 -2.37 1.85
N CYS A 57 1.99 -3.58 1.64
CA CYS A 57 1.51 -4.78 2.32
C CYS A 57 2.21 -4.94 3.67
N GLY A 58 1.47 -5.26 4.70
CA GLY A 58 2.00 -5.42 6.06
C GLY A 58 0.89 -5.67 7.09
N ARG A 59 1.35 -6.04 8.31
CA ARG A 59 2.75 -6.18 8.85
C ARG A 59 3.57 -7.25 8.16
N TYR A 60 2.96 -8.31 7.64
CA TYR A 60 3.57 -9.38 6.86
C TYR A 60 2.96 -9.38 5.47
N ALA A 61 3.77 -9.70 4.45
CA ALA A 61 3.35 -9.81 3.07
C ALA A 61 3.22 -11.29 2.68
N GLY A 62 2.41 -11.57 1.65
CA GLY A 62 2.12 -12.93 1.22
C GLY A 62 1.17 -13.65 2.16
N ARG A 63 1.11 -14.98 2.01
CA ARG A 63 0.23 -15.85 2.78
C ARG A 63 0.92 -16.48 3.97
N ILE A 64 0.16 -16.59 5.07
CA ILE A 64 0.50 -17.47 6.21
C ILE A 64 -0.56 -18.55 6.26
N GLY A 65 -0.13 -19.80 6.05
CA GLY A 65 -1.01 -20.96 6.00
C GLY A 65 -1.76 -21.17 7.31
N ASN A 66 -3.02 -21.58 7.22
CA ASN A 66 -3.93 -21.77 8.36
C ASN A 66 -4.08 -20.55 9.28
N ALA A 67 -3.63 -19.39 8.85
CA ALA A 67 -3.65 -18.15 9.62
C ALA A 67 -2.98 -18.30 11.01
N GLU A 68 -1.87 -19.03 11.09
CA GLU A 68 -1.17 -19.25 12.35
C GLU A 68 0.35 -19.39 12.13
N PHE A 69 1.11 -19.04 13.15
CA PHE A 69 2.56 -19.23 13.17
C PHE A 69 3.10 -19.33 14.60
N PHE A 70 4.35 -19.75 14.73
CA PHE A 70 5.04 -19.89 16.01
C PHE A 70 6.20 -18.90 16.10
N ILE A 71 6.43 -18.37 17.29
CA ILE A 71 7.68 -17.74 17.68
C ILE A 71 8.19 -18.50 18.91
N GLY A 72 9.27 -19.27 18.72
CA GLY A 72 9.70 -20.24 19.71
C GLY A 72 8.57 -21.27 19.98
N LYS A 73 8.16 -21.40 21.25
CA LYS A 73 7.08 -22.31 21.64
C LYS A 73 5.68 -21.65 21.64
N LYS A 74 5.60 -20.34 21.41
CA LYS A 74 4.34 -19.60 21.46
C LYS A 74 3.68 -19.58 20.10
N LYS A 75 2.42 -20.02 20.05
CA LYS A 75 1.56 -19.99 18.86
C LYS A 75 0.79 -18.66 18.80
N PHE A 76 0.71 -18.09 17.58
CA PHE A 76 -0.04 -16.89 17.29
C PHE A 76 -1.10 -17.20 16.23
N PHE A 77 -2.29 -16.70 16.44
CA PHE A 77 -3.42 -16.80 15.52
C PHE A 77 -3.67 -15.48 14.84
N LEU A 78 -3.99 -15.53 13.55
CA LEU A 78 -4.20 -14.38 12.69
C LEU A 78 -5.62 -14.38 12.14
N ASN A 79 -6.03 -13.25 11.54
CA ASN A 79 -7.31 -13.20 10.85
C ASN A 79 -7.26 -13.97 9.55
N LYS A 80 -8.21 -14.84 9.31
CA LYS A 80 -8.45 -15.47 8.01
C LYS A 80 -9.11 -14.46 7.08
N ASN A 81 -8.49 -14.14 5.96
CA ASN A 81 -9.00 -13.23 4.93
C ASN A 81 -8.76 -13.73 3.50
N ASP A 82 -8.25 -14.96 3.36
CA ASP A 82 -8.00 -15.65 2.11
C ASP A 82 -8.23 -17.15 2.32
N GLY A 83 -9.51 -17.59 2.33
CA GLY A 83 -9.88 -18.92 2.76
C GLY A 83 -9.46 -19.17 4.20
N ASP A 84 -8.71 -20.26 4.43
CA ASP A 84 -8.14 -20.57 5.74
C ASP A 84 -6.84 -19.82 6.06
N ASN A 85 -6.33 -19.05 5.13
CA ASN A 85 -5.05 -18.36 5.26
C ASN A 85 -5.21 -16.89 5.69
N THR A 86 -4.11 -16.32 6.17
CA THR A 86 -3.96 -14.87 6.23
C THR A 86 -3.18 -14.39 5.00
N LEU A 87 -3.66 -13.31 4.37
CA LEU A 87 -3.01 -12.67 3.24
C LEU A 87 -2.74 -11.20 3.54
N HIS A 88 -1.51 -10.74 3.30
CA HIS A 88 -1.09 -9.34 3.33
C HIS A 88 -1.49 -8.57 4.61
N GLY A 89 -1.34 -9.20 5.77
CA GLY A 89 -1.62 -8.57 7.06
C GLY A 89 -3.05 -8.77 7.58
N GLY A 90 -3.87 -9.58 6.89
CA GLY A 90 -5.20 -9.96 7.34
C GLY A 90 -6.29 -8.93 6.96
N LYS A 91 -7.41 -8.95 7.70
CA LYS A 91 -8.59 -8.12 7.40
C LYS A 91 -8.30 -6.62 7.46
N ILE A 92 -7.37 -6.20 8.30
CA ILE A 92 -6.94 -4.81 8.45
C ILE A 92 -5.42 -4.77 8.25
N GLY A 93 -5.01 -4.94 7.00
CA GLY A 93 -3.62 -4.80 6.58
C GLY A 93 -3.22 -3.33 6.37
N PHE A 94 -1.93 -3.09 6.17
CA PHE A 94 -1.38 -1.75 5.93
C PHE A 94 -1.97 -1.07 4.69
N ASP A 95 -2.38 -1.84 3.71
CA ASP A 95 -3.04 -1.40 2.48
C ASP A 95 -4.38 -0.68 2.71
N ARG A 96 -5.04 -0.92 3.84
CA ARG A 96 -6.35 -0.35 4.21
C ARG A 96 -6.26 0.78 5.21
N LEU A 97 -5.11 0.99 5.82
CA LEU A 97 -4.91 2.06 6.79
C LEU A 97 -4.73 3.41 6.11
N VAL A 98 -5.18 4.45 6.79
CA VAL A 98 -4.86 5.83 6.43
C VAL A 98 -3.59 6.23 7.16
N TRP A 99 -2.53 6.43 6.41
CA TRP A 99 -1.22 6.79 6.93
C TRP A 99 -1.10 8.31 7.06
N LYS A 100 -0.49 8.75 8.15
CA LYS A 100 -0.13 10.14 8.33
C LYS A 100 1.20 10.42 7.61
N LYS A 101 1.20 11.39 6.73
CA LYS A 101 2.45 11.90 6.16
C LYS A 101 3.25 12.61 7.26
N ILE A 102 4.46 12.11 7.55
CA ILE A 102 5.34 12.66 8.60
C ILE A 102 6.23 13.74 8.02
N ASN A 103 6.79 13.52 6.83
CA ASN A 103 7.70 14.45 6.20
C ASN A 103 7.49 14.47 4.68
N LEU A 104 7.71 15.65 4.10
CA LEU A 104 7.78 15.89 2.68
C LEU A 104 9.00 16.77 2.42
N ALA A 105 10.08 16.17 1.97
CA ALA A 105 11.21 16.87 1.38
C ALA A 105 11.11 16.86 -0.14
N LYS A 106 11.97 17.62 -0.82
CA LYS A 106 11.96 17.74 -2.29
C LYS A 106 12.00 16.38 -3.02
N ASN A 107 12.64 15.38 -2.43
CA ASN A 107 12.86 14.05 -3.02
C ASN A 107 12.45 12.89 -2.13
N LYS A 108 11.69 13.16 -1.06
CA LYS A 108 11.35 12.15 -0.06
C LYS A 108 9.97 12.38 0.54
N ILE A 109 9.17 11.32 0.61
CA ILE A 109 7.90 11.27 1.35
C ILE A 109 8.01 10.15 2.38
N ILE A 110 7.60 10.42 3.61
CA ILE A 110 7.53 9.45 4.70
C ILE A 110 6.08 9.41 5.21
N TYR A 111 5.55 8.20 5.31
CA TYR A 111 4.25 7.88 5.91
C TYR A 111 4.41 7.11 7.21
#